data_6bb39c7f7b20eedb5097d46ff2cebc32
#
_entry.id   6bb39c7f7b20eedb5097d46ff2cebc32
#
_cell.length_a   1.000
_cell.length_b   1.000
_cell.length_c   1.000
_cell.angle_alpha   90.00
_cell.angle_beta   90.00
_cell.angle_gamma   90.00
#
_symmetry.space_group_name_H-M   'P 1'
#
loop_
_entity.id
_entity.type
_entity.pdbx_description
1 polymer ?
#
loop_
_entity_poly.entity_id
_entity_poly.type
_entity_poly.pdbx_seq_one_letter_code
_entity_poly.pdbx_strand_id
1 'polypeptide(L)'
;MIERLRILVKNLLWRLCEKMDEVTLSIIIVNWNTCEITRNCLASVREKVTGINCEVIVVDNASSDASVEMIRAEFPEVRLIVNDTNLGFGRANNQAMRVARGRYFLLLNSDTLVIDDSIERLVNFMESDSEIGIAGCKLLFEDMTLQGSCSRFPSIKVALIEDLMLYKFLSRRRQGELLLNGYWAHDRTRDVDAVWGAVMIVRREVFDETSGFDERIFMYGEDLEWCMRVHDKGWRISFAHDCRIIHLNHKSAEIKYGDERVDLCHKRAYEIYRRRQGAVAMGVLMLIKTAGALIRACYFGLRAMARGGASDYFNSQAKFYNRSLKYHLRAIRGRKLAIE
;
A
#
# COMPACT_ATOMS: atom_id res chain seq x y z
N MET A 1 -55.37 -13.19 0.91
CA MET A 1 -54.63 -12.04 1.50
C MET A 1 -53.59 -12.48 2.52
N ILE A 2 -53.99 -13.29 3.51
CA ILE A 2 -53.11 -13.76 4.61
C ILE A 2 -51.92 -14.61 4.10
N GLU A 3 -52.15 -15.47 3.11
CA GLU A 3 -51.10 -16.36 2.56
C GLU A 3 -50.04 -15.60 1.76
N ARG A 4 -50.44 -14.55 1.00
CA ARG A 4 -49.48 -13.65 0.33
C ARG A 4 -48.64 -12.84 1.32
N LEU A 5 -49.22 -12.46 2.45
CA LEU A 5 -48.50 -11.77 3.53
C LEU A 5 -47.47 -12.70 4.19
N ARG A 6 -47.83 -13.98 4.43
CA ARG A 6 -46.91 -14.99 4.98
C ARG A 6 -45.71 -15.25 4.04
N ILE A 7 -45.95 -15.36 2.74
CA ILE A 7 -44.86 -15.55 1.76
C ILE A 7 -43.95 -14.30 1.70
N LEU A 8 -44.54 -13.10 1.73
CA LEU A 8 -43.76 -11.85 1.76
C LEU A 8 -42.90 -11.72 3.03
N VAL A 9 -43.47 -12.03 4.20
CA VAL A 9 -42.75 -12.03 5.47
C VAL A 9 -41.66 -13.10 5.50
N LYS A 10 -41.94 -14.30 5.01
CA LYS A 10 -40.94 -15.37 4.91
C LYS A 10 -39.80 -15.01 3.98
N ASN A 11 -40.09 -14.41 2.83
CA ASN A 11 -39.08 -13.95 1.90
C ASN A 11 -38.28 -12.75 2.43
N LEU A 12 -38.93 -11.87 3.20
CA LEU A 12 -38.24 -10.75 3.87
C LEU A 12 -37.34 -11.27 5.00
N LEU A 13 -37.83 -12.21 5.83
CA LEU A 13 -37.04 -12.85 6.87
C LEU A 13 -35.88 -13.67 6.28
N TRP A 14 -36.10 -14.39 5.19
CA TRP A 14 -35.06 -15.12 4.48
C TRP A 14 -33.95 -14.14 3.96
N ARG A 15 -34.34 -13.05 3.29
CA ARG A 15 -33.41 -12.02 2.84
C ARG A 15 -32.68 -11.29 3.98
N LEU A 16 -33.34 -11.14 5.14
CA LEU A 16 -32.73 -10.59 6.35
C LEU A 16 -31.74 -11.57 6.97
N CYS A 17 -32.06 -12.86 7.01
CA CYS A 17 -31.14 -13.92 7.47
C CYS A 17 -29.93 -14.05 6.52
N GLU A 18 -30.14 -14.09 5.20
CA GLU A 18 -29.03 -14.09 4.23
C GLU A 18 -28.12 -12.87 4.40
N LYS A 19 -28.70 -11.70 4.65
CA LYS A 19 -27.94 -10.46 4.91
C LYS A 19 -27.18 -10.46 6.25
N MET A 20 -27.68 -11.21 7.24
CA MET A 20 -27.00 -11.37 8.54
C MET A 20 -25.82 -12.35 8.49
N ASP A 21 -25.81 -13.29 7.52
CA ASP A 21 -24.71 -14.24 7.30
C ASP A 21 -23.67 -13.73 6.27
N GLU A 22 -23.93 -12.61 5.59
CA GLU A 22 -23.04 -12.06 4.58
C GLU A 22 -21.84 -11.38 5.24
N VAL A 23 -20.64 -11.90 4.99
CA VAL A 23 -19.39 -11.28 5.46
C VAL A 23 -19.21 -9.94 4.76
N THR A 24 -19.15 -8.86 5.52
CA THR A 24 -18.97 -7.53 4.96
C THR A 24 -17.50 -7.28 4.57
N LEU A 25 -16.57 -7.68 5.43
CA LEU A 25 -15.15 -7.39 5.29
C LEU A 25 -14.31 -8.65 5.46
N SER A 26 -13.39 -8.90 4.53
CA SER A 26 -12.28 -9.84 4.74
C SER A 26 -11.00 -9.04 4.98
N ILE A 27 -10.46 -9.13 6.20
CA ILE A 27 -9.17 -8.53 6.57
C ILE A 27 -8.09 -9.52 6.17
N ILE A 28 -7.18 -9.11 5.30
CA ILE A 28 -6.13 -9.93 4.72
C ILE A 28 -4.78 -9.43 5.20
N ILE A 29 -4.03 -10.30 5.85
CA ILE A 29 -2.71 -9.99 6.40
C ILE A 29 -1.70 -10.99 5.82
N VAL A 30 -0.62 -10.47 5.23
CA VAL A 30 0.51 -11.29 4.78
C VAL A 30 1.63 -11.20 5.81
N ASN A 31 2.03 -12.34 6.35
CA ASN A 31 3.11 -12.46 7.32
C ASN A 31 4.36 -13.12 6.70
N TRP A 32 5.53 -12.65 7.11
CA TRP A 32 6.81 -13.32 6.87
C TRP A 32 7.85 -12.93 7.91
N ASN A 33 8.17 -13.87 8.82
CA ASN A 33 9.18 -13.70 9.90
C ASN A 33 8.94 -12.45 10.78
N THR A 34 7.69 -12.23 11.20
CA THR A 34 7.30 -11.10 12.05
C THR A 34 6.35 -11.53 13.16
N CYS A 35 6.65 -12.62 13.87
CA CYS A 35 5.77 -13.24 14.87
C CYS A 35 5.17 -12.23 15.86
N GLU A 36 6.01 -11.50 16.63
CA GLU A 36 5.53 -10.56 17.66
C GLU A 36 4.77 -9.37 17.06
N ILE A 37 5.21 -8.88 15.90
CA ILE A 37 4.59 -7.76 15.23
C ILE A 37 3.20 -8.18 14.72
N THR A 38 3.10 -9.37 14.11
CA THR A 38 1.83 -9.94 13.63
C THR A 38 0.88 -10.24 14.79
N ARG A 39 1.39 -10.72 15.94
CA ARG A 39 0.59 -10.89 17.17
C ARG A 39 -0.06 -9.57 17.58
N ASN A 40 0.69 -8.49 17.64
CA ASN A 40 0.18 -7.18 18.03
C ASN A 40 -0.84 -6.63 17.02
N CYS A 41 -0.61 -6.84 15.72
CA CYS A 41 -1.55 -6.49 14.67
C CYS A 41 -2.88 -7.24 14.85
N LEU A 42 -2.85 -8.56 14.98
CA LEU A 42 -4.03 -9.40 15.17
C LEU A 42 -4.78 -9.06 16.46
N ALA A 43 -4.06 -8.82 17.56
CA ALA A 43 -4.66 -8.40 18.82
C ALA A 43 -5.39 -7.05 18.67
N SER A 44 -4.79 -6.09 17.97
CA SER A 44 -5.42 -4.80 17.72
C SER A 44 -6.68 -4.91 16.84
N VAL A 45 -6.65 -5.76 15.81
CA VAL A 45 -7.82 -6.05 14.97
C VAL A 45 -8.92 -6.67 15.82
N ARG A 46 -8.62 -7.71 16.61
CA ARG A 46 -9.59 -8.39 17.50
C ARG A 46 -10.25 -7.43 18.50
N GLU A 47 -9.46 -6.50 19.05
CA GLU A 47 -9.95 -5.54 20.04
C GLU A 47 -10.80 -4.42 19.44
N LYS A 48 -10.41 -3.90 18.28
CA LYS A 48 -10.98 -2.66 17.74
C LYS A 48 -12.03 -2.87 16.66
N VAL A 49 -12.03 -4.01 15.96
CA VAL A 49 -13.00 -4.28 14.87
C VAL A 49 -14.14 -5.13 15.43
N THR A 50 -15.18 -4.47 15.94
CA THR A 50 -16.31 -5.13 16.61
C THR A 50 -17.67 -4.79 16.02
N GLY A 51 -17.76 -3.73 15.21
CA GLY A 51 -19.00 -3.17 14.68
C GLY A 51 -19.44 -3.74 13.32
N ILE A 52 -18.66 -4.63 12.71
CA ILE A 52 -18.96 -5.21 11.38
C ILE A 52 -18.73 -6.71 11.34
N ASN A 53 -19.54 -7.39 10.50
CA ASN A 53 -19.32 -8.83 10.26
C ASN A 53 -18.07 -9.01 9.37
N CYS A 54 -16.99 -9.52 9.97
CA CYS A 54 -15.71 -9.69 9.28
C CYS A 54 -15.10 -11.07 9.50
N GLU A 55 -14.25 -11.47 8.56
CA GLU A 55 -13.31 -12.58 8.71
C GLU A 55 -11.88 -12.07 8.63
N VAL A 56 -10.95 -12.74 9.29
CA VAL A 56 -9.52 -12.46 9.20
C VAL A 56 -8.83 -13.63 8.52
N ILE A 57 -8.07 -13.34 7.46
CA ILE A 57 -7.27 -14.32 6.71
C ILE A 57 -5.82 -13.90 6.81
N VAL A 58 -4.98 -14.78 7.37
CA VAL A 58 -3.54 -14.59 7.39
C VAL A 58 -2.89 -15.53 6.39
N VAL A 59 -2.03 -15.00 5.52
CA VAL A 59 -1.15 -15.79 4.67
C VAL A 59 0.26 -15.73 5.24
N ASP A 60 0.70 -16.85 5.82
CA ASP A 60 2.09 -17.00 6.21
C ASP A 60 2.93 -17.39 5.00
N ASN A 61 3.89 -16.57 4.65
CA ASN A 61 4.68 -16.66 3.44
C ASN A 61 5.98 -17.45 3.66
N ALA A 62 5.88 -18.64 4.27
CA ALA A 62 6.99 -19.51 4.67
C ALA A 62 7.88 -18.86 5.74
N SER A 63 7.31 -18.46 6.85
CA SER A 63 8.06 -18.00 8.01
C SER A 63 8.86 -19.15 8.64
N SER A 64 10.04 -18.82 9.14
CA SER A 64 10.90 -19.75 9.87
C SER A 64 10.94 -19.44 11.39
N ASP A 65 10.21 -18.42 11.82
CA ASP A 65 9.99 -18.09 13.23
C ASP A 65 8.71 -18.76 13.77
N ALA A 66 8.32 -18.47 15.00
CA ALA A 66 7.15 -19.05 15.65
C ALA A 66 5.80 -18.46 15.18
N SER A 67 5.73 -17.79 14.01
CA SER A 67 4.51 -17.11 13.54
C SER A 67 3.33 -18.06 13.37
N VAL A 68 3.54 -19.21 12.73
CA VAL A 68 2.47 -20.19 12.43
C VAL A 68 1.91 -20.79 13.72
N GLU A 69 2.77 -21.19 14.64
CA GLU A 69 2.39 -21.78 15.94
C GLU A 69 1.64 -20.74 16.79
N MET A 70 2.13 -19.50 16.83
CA MET A 70 1.50 -18.40 17.56
C MET A 70 0.10 -18.13 17.05
N ILE A 71 -0.08 -18.01 15.72
CA ILE A 71 -1.41 -17.74 15.13
C ILE A 71 -2.38 -18.86 15.46
N ARG A 72 -1.97 -20.13 15.31
CA ARG A 72 -2.84 -21.28 15.63
C ARG A 72 -3.23 -21.34 17.10
N ALA A 73 -2.31 -20.99 18.01
CA ALA A 73 -2.55 -21.09 19.44
C ALA A 73 -3.37 -19.90 19.99
N GLU A 74 -3.09 -18.67 19.54
CA GLU A 74 -3.63 -17.46 20.14
C GLU A 74 -4.81 -16.86 19.35
N PHE A 75 -4.94 -17.20 18.05
CA PHE A 75 -5.96 -16.67 17.14
C PHE A 75 -6.67 -17.78 16.35
N PRO A 76 -7.33 -18.75 17.03
CA PRO A 76 -7.96 -19.89 16.37
C PRO A 76 -9.10 -19.53 15.42
N GLU A 77 -9.67 -18.31 15.54
CA GLU A 77 -10.68 -17.77 14.65
C GLU A 77 -10.12 -17.31 13.31
N VAL A 78 -8.81 -17.11 13.21
CA VAL A 78 -8.14 -16.64 11.99
C VAL A 78 -8.04 -17.79 10.99
N ARG A 79 -8.45 -17.54 9.76
CA ARG A 79 -8.17 -18.47 8.66
C ARG A 79 -6.72 -18.35 8.22
N LEU A 80 -5.90 -19.33 8.59
CA LEU A 80 -4.48 -19.34 8.29
C LEU A 80 -4.19 -20.14 7.00
N ILE A 81 -3.47 -19.55 6.08
CA ILE A 81 -2.91 -20.16 4.88
C ILE A 81 -1.39 -20.17 5.05
N VAL A 82 -0.76 -21.33 4.96
CA VAL A 82 0.69 -21.50 5.11
C VAL A 82 1.28 -21.88 3.77
N ASN A 83 2.21 -21.09 3.27
CA ASN A 83 2.94 -21.35 2.03
C ASN A 83 4.27 -22.04 2.33
N ASP A 84 4.71 -22.92 1.41
CA ASP A 84 6.01 -23.60 1.50
C ASP A 84 7.19 -22.71 1.10
N THR A 85 6.90 -21.62 0.37
CA THR A 85 7.90 -20.65 -0.09
C THR A 85 7.33 -19.23 -0.02
N ASN A 86 8.20 -18.23 0.11
CA ASN A 86 7.77 -16.83 0.07
C ASN A 86 7.37 -16.43 -1.37
N LEU A 87 6.08 -16.29 -1.59
CA LEU A 87 5.50 -15.97 -2.91
C LEU A 87 5.57 -14.47 -3.27
N GLY A 88 5.99 -13.61 -2.32
CA GLY A 88 5.91 -12.15 -2.43
C GLY A 88 4.55 -11.59 -1.99
N PHE A 89 4.48 -10.26 -1.89
CA PHE A 89 3.32 -9.56 -1.31
C PHE A 89 2.05 -9.71 -2.14
N GLY A 90 2.13 -9.38 -3.43
CA GLY A 90 0.95 -9.37 -4.30
C GLY A 90 0.32 -10.74 -4.48
N ARG A 91 1.15 -11.79 -4.71
CA ARG A 91 0.68 -13.16 -4.91
C ARG A 91 0.03 -13.74 -3.65
N ALA A 92 0.59 -13.48 -2.47
CA ALA A 92 0.02 -13.91 -1.19
C ALA A 92 -1.33 -13.23 -0.91
N ASN A 93 -1.45 -11.91 -1.16
CA ASN A 93 -2.72 -11.20 -1.06
C ASN A 93 -3.77 -11.75 -2.05
N ASN A 94 -3.38 -11.99 -3.31
CA ASN A 94 -4.29 -12.59 -4.30
C ASN A 94 -4.78 -13.96 -3.86
N GLN A 95 -3.92 -14.77 -3.25
CA GLN A 95 -4.28 -16.10 -2.72
C GLN A 95 -5.38 -15.97 -1.65
N ALA A 96 -5.27 -15.01 -0.74
CA ALA A 96 -6.29 -14.75 0.26
C ALA A 96 -7.58 -14.19 -0.35
N MET A 97 -7.49 -13.22 -1.26
CA MET A 97 -8.67 -12.62 -1.92
C MET A 97 -9.51 -13.65 -2.68
N ARG A 98 -8.88 -14.67 -3.30
CA ARG A 98 -9.59 -15.76 -4.01
C ARG A 98 -10.46 -16.62 -3.08
N VAL A 99 -10.16 -16.71 -1.81
CA VAL A 99 -10.89 -17.53 -0.82
C VAL A 99 -11.68 -16.69 0.17
N ALA A 100 -11.55 -15.39 0.12
CA ALA A 100 -12.24 -14.44 0.96
C ALA A 100 -13.72 -14.34 0.59
N ARG A 101 -14.59 -14.07 1.59
CA ARG A 101 -16.06 -14.02 1.43
C ARG A 101 -16.63 -12.60 1.52
N GLY A 102 -15.85 -11.64 2.04
CA GLY A 102 -16.29 -10.27 2.25
C GLY A 102 -16.66 -9.53 0.97
N ARG A 103 -17.59 -8.59 1.05
CA ARG A 103 -17.89 -7.62 -0.02
C ARG A 103 -16.72 -6.67 -0.26
N TYR A 104 -15.93 -6.44 0.79
CA TYR A 104 -14.71 -5.66 0.75
C TYR A 104 -13.53 -6.50 1.22
N PHE A 105 -12.37 -6.24 0.64
CA PHE A 105 -11.09 -6.78 1.08
C PHE A 105 -10.26 -5.67 1.69
N LEU A 106 -9.87 -5.80 2.94
CA LEU A 106 -8.90 -4.90 3.57
C LEU A 106 -7.54 -5.58 3.58
N LEU A 107 -6.66 -5.14 2.70
CA LEU A 107 -5.26 -5.52 2.75
C LEU A 107 -4.61 -4.72 3.87
N LEU A 108 -4.05 -5.41 4.84
CA LEU A 108 -3.50 -4.83 6.05
C LEU A 108 -2.11 -5.44 6.29
N ASN A 109 -1.07 -4.61 6.32
CA ASN A 109 0.27 -5.12 6.63
C ASN A 109 0.34 -5.69 8.05
N SER A 110 1.16 -6.72 8.24
CA SER A 110 1.39 -7.33 9.55
C SER A 110 2.03 -6.38 10.57
N ASP A 111 2.66 -5.29 10.12
CA ASP A 111 3.27 -4.24 10.95
C ASP A 111 2.37 -3.00 11.12
N THR A 112 1.06 -3.22 11.20
CA THR A 112 0.06 -2.18 11.50
C THR A 112 -0.58 -2.39 12.87
N LEU A 113 -1.08 -1.29 13.45
CA LEU A 113 -1.89 -1.32 14.68
C LEU A 113 -3.17 -0.51 14.47
N VAL A 114 -4.29 -1.16 14.67
CA VAL A 114 -5.62 -0.52 14.67
C VAL A 114 -5.82 0.13 16.03
N ILE A 115 -6.08 1.43 16.06
CA ILE A 115 -6.14 2.21 17.31
C ILE A 115 -7.54 2.67 17.71
N ASP A 116 -8.46 2.65 16.76
CA ASP A 116 -9.86 3.06 16.95
C ASP A 116 -10.78 2.35 15.92
N ASP A 117 -12.00 2.83 15.75
CA ASP A 117 -13.00 2.34 14.79
C ASP A 117 -12.71 2.71 13.31
N SER A 118 -11.46 3.02 12.97
CA SER A 118 -11.10 3.48 11.62
C SER A 118 -11.41 2.44 10.53
N ILE A 119 -11.39 1.14 10.83
CA ILE A 119 -11.73 0.10 9.85
C ILE A 119 -13.23 0.15 9.52
N GLU A 120 -14.08 0.28 10.54
CA GLU A 120 -15.54 0.45 10.34
C GLU A 120 -15.86 1.72 9.55
N ARG A 121 -15.21 2.84 9.90
CA ARG A 121 -15.35 4.09 9.14
C ARG A 121 -14.88 3.96 7.70
N LEU A 122 -13.84 3.18 7.45
CA LEU A 122 -13.32 2.95 6.11
C LEU A 122 -14.30 2.11 5.27
N VAL A 123 -14.96 1.11 5.87
CA VAL A 123 -16.05 0.35 5.23
C VAL A 123 -17.23 1.27 4.92
N ASN A 124 -17.69 2.07 5.89
CA ASN A 124 -18.77 3.04 5.69
C ASN A 124 -18.44 4.06 4.58
N PHE A 125 -17.18 4.47 4.49
CA PHE A 125 -16.71 5.32 3.41
C PHE A 125 -16.86 4.64 2.03
N MET A 126 -16.48 3.37 1.91
CA MET A 126 -16.70 2.60 0.67
C MET A 126 -18.17 2.41 0.34
N GLU A 127 -19.04 2.26 1.35
CA GLU A 127 -20.47 2.13 1.16
C GLU A 127 -21.17 3.43 0.75
N SER A 128 -20.60 4.59 1.14
CA SER A 128 -21.16 5.91 0.82
C SER A 128 -21.08 6.27 -0.65
N ASP A 129 -20.20 5.62 -1.42
CA ASP A 129 -19.99 5.93 -2.84
C ASP A 129 -19.60 4.66 -3.60
N SER A 130 -20.48 4.20 -4.46
CA SER A 130 -20.31 2.97 -5.24
C SER A 130 -19.28 3.07 -6.38
N GLU A 131 -18.83 4.28 -6.75
CA GLU A 131 -17.81 4.48 -7.76
C GLU A 131 -16.38 4.32 -7.20
N ILE A 132 -16.24 4.32 -5.86
CA ILE A 132 -14.95 4.07 -5.22
C ILE A 132 -14.63 2.59 -5.28
N GLY A 133 -13.62 2.24 -6.05
CA GLY A 133 -13.13 0.87 -6.17
C GLY A 133 -12.08 0.52 -5.12
N ILE A 134 -11.20 1.47 -4.80
CA ILE A 134 -10.14 1.33 -3.80
C ILE A 134 -10.12 2.57 -2.91
N ALA A 135 -9.89 2.37 -1.62
CA ALA A 135 -9.56 3.47 -0.71
C ALA A 135 -8.39 3.12 0.20
N GLY A 136 -7.66 4.16 0.60
CA GLY A 136 -6.67 4.13 1.66
C GLY A 136 -7.00 5.13 2.75
N CYS A 137 -6.22 5.10 3.83
CA CYS A 137 -6.43 5.98 4.97
C CYS A 137 -5.12 6.66 5.40
N LYS A 138 -5.23 7.49 6.44
CA LYS A 138 -4.08 8.14 7.05
C LYS A 138 -3.22 7.10 7.77
N LEU A 139 -1.97 6.99 7.36
CA LEU A 139 -0.97 6.23 8.09
C LEU A 139 -0.22 7.15 9.07
N LEU A 140 0.05 6.63 10.25
CA LEU A 140 0.81 7.30 11.28
C LEU A 140 2.03 6.46 11.65
N PHE A 141 3.13 7.11 11.98
CA PHE A 141 4.22 6.46 12.69
C PHE A 141 3.83 6.17 14.13
N GLU A 142 4.65 5.40 14.86
CA GLU A 142 4.43 5.06 16.27
C GLU A 142 4.37 6.31 17.16
N ASP A 143 5.10 7.36 16.83
CA ASP A 143 5.07 8.67 17.50
C ASP A 143 3.86 9.54 17.10
N MET A 144 2.87 8.98 16.39
CA MET A 144 1.67 9.65 15.88
C MET A 144 1.95 10.72 14.83
N THR A 145 3.15 10.86 14.32
CA THR A 145 3.42 11.73 13.18
C THR A 145 2.92 11.13 11.87
N LEU A 146 2.59 12.00 10.91
CA LEU A 146 2.02 11.59 9.64
C LEU A 146 3.02 10.82 8.78
N GLN A 147 2.61 9.64 8.32
CA GLN A 147 3.28 8.88 7.27
C GLN A 147 2.55 9.06 5.94
N GLY A 148 3.28 9.25 4.84
CA GLY A 148 2.67 9.27 3.51
C GLY A 148 2.03 7.92 3.19
N SER A 149 0.84 7.94 2.56
CA SER A 149 0.06 6.72 2.26
C SER A 149 -0.56 6.71 0.86
N CYS A 150 -0.31 7.75 0.07
CA CYS A 150 -0.82 7.87 -1.29
C CYS A 150 0.18 8.59 -2.20
N SER A 151 0.06 8.38 -3.50
CA SER A 151 0.97 8.96 -4.49
C SER A 151 0.26 9.30 -5.79
N ARG A 152 0.96 10.07 -6.63
CA ARG A 152 0.60 10.28 -8.03
C ARG A 152 1.08 9.11 -8.88
N PHE A 153 0.39 8.87 -10.00
CA PHE A 153 0.94 8.01 -11.03
C PHE A 153 2.22 8.62 -11.61
N PRO A 154 3.24 7.81 -11.89
CA PRO A 154 4.46 8.27 -12.50
C PRO A 154 4.17 8.98 -13.82
N SER A 155 4.67 10.20 -13.97
CA SER A 155 4.58 10.96 -15.22
C SER A 155 5.80 11.88 -15.38
N ILE A 156 6.10 12.25 -16.62
CA ILE A 156 7.18 13.21 -16.91
C ILE A 156 6.93 14.53 -16.17
N LYS A 157 5.67 15.01 -16.11
CA LYS A 157 5.31 16.24 -15.40
C LYS A 157 5.62 16.16 -13.90
N VAL A 158 5.20 15.06 -13.27
CA VAL A 158 5.47 14.84 -11.82
C VAL A 158 6.98 14.77 -11.60
N ALA A 159 7.71 14.00 -12.41
CA ALA A 159 9.16 13.87 -12.31
C ALA A 159 9.89 15.21 -12.49
N LEU A 160 9.51 16.05 -13.45
CA LEU A 160 10.09 17.38 -13.62
C LEU A 160 9.89 18.23 -12.36
N ILE A 161 8.68 18.27 -11.82
CA ILE A 161 8.37 19.10 -10.65
C ILE A 161 9.08 18.56 -9.40
N GLU A 162 9.04 17.27 -9.18
CA GLU A 162 9.56 16.64 -7.97
C GLU A 162 11.09 16.45 -8.06
N ASP A 163 11.59 15.73 -9.06
CA ASP A 163 12.98 15.32 -9.12
C ASP A 163 13.92 16.51 -9.34
N LEU A 164 13.54 17.49 -10.17
CA LEU A 164 14.33 18.73 -10.37
C LEU A 164 14.08 19.79 -9.29
N MET A 165 13.38 19.44 -8.20
CA MET A 165 13.10 20.31 -7.06
C MET A 165 12.30 21.59 -7.41
N LEU A 166 11.61 21.63 -8.56
CA LEU A 166 10.81 22.79 -8.98
C LEU A 166 9.64 23.05 -8.03
N TYR A 167 9.19 22.04 -7.26
CA TYR A 167 8.18 22.21 -6.23
C TYR A 167 8.54 23.28 -5.18
N LYS A 168 9.82 23.57 -4.96
CA LYS A 168 10.27 24.60 -4.02
C LYS A 168 9.78 26.02 -4.38
N PHE A 169 9.45 26.24 -5.65
CA PHE A 169 8.88 27.50 -6.14
C PHE A 169 7.35 27.52 -6.07
N LEU A 170 6.71 26.44 -5.60
CA LEU A 170 5.26 26.32 -5.47
C LEU A 170 4.85 26.57 -4.02
N SER A 171 3.64 27.14 -3.83
CA SER A 171 3.02 27.19 -2.50
C SER A 171 2.78 25.79 -1.94
N ARG A 172 2.77 25.64 -0.61
CA ARG A 172 2.50 24.34 0.07
C ARG A 172 1.22 23.67 -0.42
N ARG A 173 0.16 24.44 -0.62
CA ARG A 173 -1.10 23.95 -1.18
C ARG A 173 -0.90 23.33 -2.56
N ARG A 174 -0.23 24.03 -3.48
CA ARG A 174 0.06 23.51 -4.83
C ARG A 174 0.99 22.30 -4.82
N GLN A 175 1.98 22.26 -3.92
CA GLN A 175 2.82 21.06 -3.73
C GLN A 175 1.95 19.86 -3.40
N GLY A 176 1.04 19.97 -2.40
CA GLY A 176 0.13 18.89 -1.99
C GLY A 176 -0.85 18.48 -3.07
N GLU A 177 -1.30 19.42 -3.92
CA GLU A 177 -2.21 19.12 -5.02
C GLU A 177 -1.52 18.38 -6.17
N LEU A 178 -0.26 18.69 -6.46
CA LEU A 178 0.48 18.15 -7.61
C LEU A 178 1.25 16.87 -7.29
N LEU A 179 1.79 16.74 -6.08
CA LEU A 179 2.73 15.67 -5.74
C LEU A 179 2.14 14.64 -4.77
N LEU A 180 1.14 15.01 -3.96
CA LEU A 180 0.62 14.16 -2.88
C LEU A 180 1.70 13.73 -1.87
N ASN A 181 1.60 12.53 -1.32
CA ASN A 181 2.53 11.93 -0.38
C ASN A 181 3.00 12.93 0.71
N GLY A 182 4.27 12.99 1.03
CA GLY A 182 4.85 13.91 2.02
C GLY A 182 4.72 15.41 1.73
N TYR A 183 4.17 15.80 0.58
CA TYR A 183 3.90 17.20 0.22
C TYR A 183 2.50 17.67 0.63
N TRP A 184 1.63 16.76 1.05
CA TRP A 184 0.26 17.02 1.45
C TRP A 184 0.04 16.64 2.92
N ALA A 185 -0.73 17.46 3.65
CA ALA A 185 -1.01 17.25 5.08
C ALA A 185 -2.01 16.10 5.37
N HIS A 186 -2.57 15.45 4.36
CA HIS A 186 -3.59 14.40 4.50
C HIS A 186 -4.80 14.85 5.35
N ASP A 187 -5.22 16.10 5.14
CA ASP A 187 -6.18 16.86 5.97
C ASP A 187 -7.61 16.84 5.42
N ARG A 188 -7.87 16.15 4.34
CA ARG A 188 -9.19 16.03 3.72
C ARG A 188 -9.34 14.76 2.90
N THR A 189 -10.57 14.27 2.79
CA THR A 189 -10.95 13.20 1.86
C THR A 189 -10.86 13.72 0.42
N ARG A 190 -10.28 12.91 -0.47
CA ARG A 190 -10.13 13.24 -1.88
C ARG A 190 -9.75 12.04 -2.73
N ASP A 191 -9.96 12.15 -4.03
CA ASP A 191 -9.40 11.20 -4.98
C ASP A 191 -7.89 11.37 -5.11
N VAL A 192 -7.21 10.24 -5.21
CA VAL A 192 -5.77 10.11 -5.37
C VAL A 192 -5.48 9.14 -6.52
N ASP A 193 -4.25 9.14 -7.04
CA ASP A 193 -3.95 8.22 -8.14
C ASP A 193 -3.66 6.81 -7.61
N ALA A 194 -2.96 6.70 -6.47
CA ALA A 194 -2.68 5.41 -5.83
C ALA A 194 -2.62 5.55 -4.31
N VAL A 195 -3.01 4.48 -3.62
CA VAL A 195 -2.82 4.28 -2.17
C VAL A 195 -1.84 3.14 -1.94
N TRP A 196 -1.14 3.17 -0.81
CA TRP A 196 -0.14 2.15 -0.49
C TRP A 196 -0.78 0.87 0.05
N GLY A 197 -0.22 -0.26 -0.32
CA GLY A 197 -0.68 -1.58 0.09
C GLY A 197 -0.57 -1.87 1.60
N ALA A 198 0.00 -0.95 2.39
CA ALA A 198 0.05 -1.08 3.84
C ALA A 198 -1.34 -1.10 4.50
N VAL A 199 -2.27 -0.27 3.98
CA VAL A 199 -3.70 -0.28 4.31
C VAL A 199 -4.48 0.10 3.05
N MET A 200 -5.14 -0.88 2.45
CA MET A 200 -5.88 -0.70 1.21
C MET A 200 -7.19 -1.47 1.28
N ILE A 201 -8.32 -0.78 1.31
CA ILE A 201 -9.63 -1.42 1.16
C ILE A 201 -10.03 -1.46 -0.31
N VAL A 202 -10.51 -2.61 -0.76
CA VAL A 202 -10.84 -2.90 -2.15
C VAL A 202 -12.25 -3.45 -2.23
N ARG A 203 -13.05 -2.97 -3.14
CA ARG A 203 -14.34 -3.53 -3.48
C ARG A 203 -14.14 -4.87 -4.21
N ARG A 204 -14.94 -5.90 -3.88
CA ARG A 204 -14.82 -7.24 -4.50
C ARG A 204 -14.89 -7.17 -6.02
N GLU A 205 -15.81 -6.37 -6.56
CA GLU A 205 -16.01 -6.21 -8.01
C GLU A 205 -14.72 -5.73 -8.71
N VAL A 206 -13.93 -4.89 -8.05
CA VAL A 206 -12.61 -4.46 -8.56
C VAL A 206 -11.64 -5.64 -8.67
N PHE A 207 -11.63 -6.53 -7.68
CA PHE A 207 -10.82 -7.73 -7.75
C PHE A 207 -11.29 -8.67 -8.86
N ASP A 208 -12.58 -8.88 -9.00
CA ASP A 208 -13.18 -9.75 -10.02
C ASP A 208 -12.87 -9.24 -11.43
N GLU A 209 -12.88 -7.91 -11.65
CA GLU A 209 -12.58 -7.28 -12.94
C GLU A 209 -11.09 -7.22 -13.28
N THR A 210 -10.22 -7.15 -12.26
CA THR A 210 -8.78 -6.87 -12.45
C THR A 210 -7.88 -8.02 -12.06
N SER A 211 -8.42 -9.05 -11.40
CA SER A 211 -7.69 -10.22 -10.86
C SER A 211 -6.63 -9.88 -9.80
N GLY A 212 -6.75 -8.72 -9.14
CA GLY A 212 -5.85 -8.31 -8.07
C GLY A 212 -4.48 -7.84 -8.56
N PHE A 213 -3.45 -8.09 -7.78
CA PHE A 213 -2.06 -7.71 -8.06
C PHE A 213 -1.46 -8.47 -9.25
N ASP A 214 -0.54 -7.84 -9.99
CA ASP A 214 0.30 -8.52 -11.00
C ASP A 214 1.30 -9.45 -10.30
N GLU A 215 1.07 -10.75 -10.38
CA GLU A 215 1.88 -11.78 -9.70
C GLU A 215 3.33 -11.90 -10.19
N ARG A 216 3.68 -11.20 -11.26
CA ARG A 216 5.06 -11.07 -11.75
C ARG A 216 5.87 -10.05 -10.95
N ILE A 217 5.21 -9.21 -10.15
CA ILE A 217 5.85 -8.24 -9.27
C ILE A 217 5.95 -8.89 -7.89
N PHE A 218 7.17 -9.27 -7.50
CA PHE A 218 7.41 -9.91 -6.21
C PHE A 218 7.17 -8.95 -5.04
N MET A 219 7.70 -7.72 -5.12
CA MET A 219 7.60 -6.67 -4.11
C MET A 219 7.95 -5.30 -4.70
N TYR A 220 7.29 -4.25 -4.19
CA TYR A 220 7.36 -2.83 -4.56
C TYR A 220 6.80 -2.50 -5.93
N GLY A 221 5.80 -1.62 -5.91
CA GLY A 221 5.11 -1.12 -7.09
C GLY A 221 3.91 -1.95 -7.53
N GLU A 222 3.63 -3.09 -6.89
CA GLU A 222 2.43 -3.89 -7.13
C GLU A 222 1.15 -3.13 -6.82
N ASP A 223 1.14 -2.34 -5.75
CA ASP A 223 0.04 -1.45 -5.35
C ASP A 223 -0.19 -0.35 -6.39
N LEU A 224 0.88 0.30 -6.81
CA LEU A 224 0.83 1.32 -7.86
C LEU A 224 0.32 0.74 -9.18
N GLU A 225 0.82 -0.42 -9.60
CA GLU A 225 0.44 -1.08 -10.84
C GLU A 225 -1.05 -1.46 -10.81
N TRP A 226 -1.52 -2.01 -9.70
CA TRP A 226 -2.91 -2.38 -9.56
C TRP A 226 -3.82 -1.14 -9.54
N CYS A 227 -3.48 -0.09 -8.79
CA CYS A 227 -4.20 1.19 -8.84
C CYS A 227 -4.31 1.74 -10.26
N MET A 228 -3.25 1.65 -11.07
CA MET A 228 -3.30 2.09 -12.47
C MET A 228 -4.29 1.27 -13.30
N ARG A 229 -4.34 -0.08 -13.15
CA ARG A 229 -5.32 -0.92 -13.86
C ARG A 229 -6.76 -0.66 -13.41
N VAL A 230 -6.95 -0.43 -12.13
CA VAL A 230 -8.26 -0.09 -11.54
C VAL A 230 -8.76 1.25 -12.08
N HIS A 231 -7.90 2.25 -12.14
CA HIS A 231 -8.20 3.55 -12.74
C HIS A 231 -8.54 3.42 -14.24
N ASP A 232 -7.82 2.57 -15.00
CA ASP A 232 -8.10 2.34 -16.42
C ASP A 232 -9.48 1.68 -16.67
N LYS A 233 -10.04 1.01 -15.66
CA LYS A 233 -11.39 0.45 -15.67
C LYS A 233 -12.47 1.48 -15.30
N GLY A 234 -12.09 2.69 -14.96
CA GLY A 234 -13.00 3.78 -14.62
C GLY A 234 -13.33 3.88 -13.12
N TRP A 235 -12.78 3.01 -12.27
CA TRP A 235 -12.96 3.08 -10.83
C TRP A 235 -12.19 4.25 -10.23
N ARG A 236 -12.79 4.89 -9.22
CA ARG A 236 -12.12 5.92 -8.43
C ARG A 236 -11.26 5.29 -7.34
N ILE A 237 -10.14 5.94 -7.06
CA ILE A 237 -9.25 5.61 -5.94
C ILE A 237 -9.27 6.81 -5.01
N SER A 238 -9.62 6.58 -3.74
CA SER A 238 -9.87 7.66 -2.81
C SER A 238 -9.07 7.51 -1.51
N PHE A 239 -8.84 8.62 -0.86
CA PHE A 239 -8.22 8.70 0.45
C PHE A 239 -9.22 9.19 1.49
N ALA A 240 -9.47 8.39 2.53
CA ALA A 240 -10.35 8.67 3.65
C ALA A 240 -9.56 9.30 4.80
N HIS A 241 -9.68 10.62 5.01
CA HIS A 241 -8.83 11.35 5.97
C HIS A 241 -9.19 11.11 7.43
N ASP A 242 -10.45 10.75 7.72
CA ASP A 242 -10.95 10.50 9.08
C ASP A 242 -10.54 9.14 9.64
N CYS A 243 -10.06 8.23 8.77
CA CYS A 243 -9.57 6.92 9.16
C CYS A 243 -8.04 6.98 9.35
N ARG A 244 -7.54 6.34 10.41
CA ARG A 244 -6.12 6.37 10.76
C ARG A 244 -5.65 5.03 11.34
N ILE A 245 -4.49 4.59 10.91
CA ILE A 245 -3.87 3.34 11.36
C ILE A 245 -2.38 3.61 11.59
N ILE A 246 -1.81 3.08 12.66
CA ILE A 246 -0.36 3.12 12.90
C ILE A 246 0.29 2.07 12.00
N HIS A 247 1.37 2.46 11.31
CA HIS A 247 2.19 1.56 10.51
C HIS A 247 3.65 1.67 10.95
N LEU A 248 4.18 0.60 11.52
CA LEU A 248 5.51 0.55 12.16
C LEU A 248 6.67 0.65 11.17
N ASN A 249 6.33 0.67 9.88
CA ASN A 249 7.20 0.94 8.74
C ASN A 249 8.36 -0.04 8.51
N HIS A 250 8.18 -0.90 7.55
CA HIS A 250 9.23 -1.68 6.88
C HIS A 250 9.97 -2.78 7.66
N LYS A 251 9.44 -3.25 8.78
CA LYS A 251 10.16 -4.26 9.57
C LYS A 251 10.54 -5.50 8.73
N SER A 252 9.60 -6.09 7.99
CA SER A 252 9.86 -7.28 7.16
C SER A 252 10.76 -6.98 5.96
N ALA A 253 10.56 -5.83 5.30
CA ALA A 253 11.31 -5.44 4.11
C ALA A 253 12.74 -4.99 4.42
N GLU A 254 12.95 -4.36 5.58
CA GLU A 254 14.28 -3.96 6.05
C GLU A 254 15.14 -5.19 6.37
N ILE A 255 14.54 -6.21 6.97
CA ILE A 255 15.20 -7.50 7.26
C ILE A 255 15.71 -8.17 5.97
N LYS A 256 14.91 -8.13 4.90
CA LYS A 256 15.25 -8.85 3.65
C LYS A 256 16.16 -8.08 2.71
N TYR A 257 15.89 -6.80 2.49
CA TYR A 257 16.53 -6.05 1.37
C TYR A 257 17.49 -4.97 1.83
N GLY A 258 17.41 -4.51 3.07
CA GLY A 258 18.27 -3.44 3.57
C GLY A 258 18.39 -2.28 2.56
N ASP A 259 19.63 -1.98 2.20
CA ASP A 259 19.95 -0.92 1.24
C ASP A 259 19.51 -1.22 -0.22
N GLU A 260 19.34 -2.48 -0.62
CA GLU A 260 18.99 -2.87 -2.00
C GLU A 260 17.54 -2.50 -2.36
N ARG A 261 16.71 -2.22 -1.34
CA ARG A 261 15.32 -1.76 -1.50
C ARG A 261 15.19 -0.59 -2.48
N VAL A 262 16.09 0.39 -2.40
CA VAL A 262 16.07 1.57 -3.28
C VAL A 262 16.22 1.19 -4.74
N ASP A 263 17.17 0.29 -5.03
CA ASP A 263 17.44 -0.17 -6.39
C ASP A 263 16.25 -0.96 -6.95
N LEU A 264 15.63 -1.79 -6.11
CA LEU A 264 14.45 -2.58 -6.48
C LEU A 264 13.23 -1.68 -6.77
N CYS A 265 12.96 -0.67 -5.94
CA CYS A 265 11.91 0.31 -6.18
C CYS A 265 12.09 1.04 -7.52
N HIS A 266 13.31 1.49 -7.83
CA HIS A 266 13.60 2.13 -9.10
C HIS A 266 13.41 1.17 -10.29
N LYS A 267 13.89 -0.06 -10.18
CA LYS A 267 13.73 -1.10 -11.22
C LYS A 267 12.25 -1.31 -11.53
N ARG A 268 11.43 -1.54 -10.51
CA ARG A 268 10.00 -1.78 -10.65
C ARG A 268 9.24 -0.58 -11.22
N ALA A 269 9.53 0.62 -10.74
CA ALA A 269 8.93 1.84 -11.27
C ALA A 269 9.20 2.00 -12.78
N TYR A 270 10.43 1.73 -13.24
CA TYR A 270 10.77 1.79 -14.65
C TYR A 270 10.14 0.67 -15.48
N GLU A 271 10.07 -0.56 -14.95
CA GLU A 271 9.39 -1.68 -15.62
C GLU A 271 7.91 -1.37 -15.85
N ILE A 272 7.21 -0.90 -14.81
CA ILE A 272 5.79 -0.50 -14.87
C ILE A 272 5.60 0.63 -15.87
N TYR A 273 6.41 1.69 -15.75
CA TYR A 273 6.31 2.86 -16.62
C TYR A 273 6.58 2.51 -18.10
N ARG A 274 7.61 1.68 -18.36
CA ARG A 274 7.93 1.20 -19.71
C ARG A 274 6.81 0.38 -20.33
N ARG A 275 6.17 -0.51 -19.57
CA ARG A 275 5.04 -1.32 -20.06
C ARG A 275 3.86 -0.44 -20.49
N ARG A 276 3.64 0.69 -19.81
CA ARG A 276 2.50 1.57 -20.07
C ARG A 276 2.77 2.68 -21.09
N GLN A 277 3.94 3.28 -21.06
CA GLN A 277 4.27 4.49 -21.81
C GLN A 277 5.34 4.24 -22.92
N GLY A 278 5.89 3.05 -22.96
CA GLY A 278 6.90 2.69 -23.93
C GLY A 278 8.34 3.06 -23.54
N ALA A 279 9.28 2.59 -24.35
CA ALA A 279 10.72 2.71 -24.04
C ALA A 279 11.24 4.14 -24.13
N VAL A 280 10.73 4.96 -25.07
CA VAL A 280 11.17 6.36 -25.26
C VAL A 280 10.78 7.21 -24.06
N ALA A 281 9.50 7.14 -23.63
CA ALA A 281 9.02 7.87 -22.45
C ALA A 281 9.75 7.43 -21.18
N MET A 282 10.04 6.14 -21.03
CA MET A 282 10.83 5.61 -19.93
C MET A 282 12.26 6.17 -19.96
N GLY A 283 12.89 6.27 -21.13
CA GLY A 283 14.22 6.86 -21.28
C GLY A 283 14.25 8.34 -20.85
N VAL A 284 13.25 9.13 -21.25
CA VAL A 284 13.08 10.52 -20.82
C VAL A 284 12.91 10.62 -19.31
N LEU A 285 12.03 9.79 -18.73
CA LEU A 285 11.82 9.74 -17.28
C LEU A 285 13.12 9.40 -16.54
N MET A 286 13.88 8.43 -17.03
CA MET A 286 15.17 8.02 -16.44
C MET A 286 16.20 9.17 -16.47
N LEU A 287 16.27 9.94 -17.57
CA LEU A 287 17.14 11.10 -17.67
C LEU A 287 16.78 12.19 -16.64
N ILE A 288 15.48 12.49 -16.51
CA ILE A 288 14.99 13.47 -15.52
C ILE A 288 15.35 13.02 -14.10
N LYS A 289 15.07 11.76 -13.76
CA LYS A 289 15.40 11.21 -12.43
C LYS A 289 16.90 11.15 -12.16
N THR A 290 17.71 10.89 -13.17
CA THR A 290 19.18 10.94 -13.06
C THR A 290 19.66 12.36 -12.74
N ALA A 291 19.16 13.35 -13.49
CA ALA A 291 19.49 14.76 -13.24
C ALA A 291 19.02 15.20 -11.84
N GLY A 292 17.82 14.81 -11.46
CA GLY A 292 17.27 15.07 -10.12
C GLY A 292 18.08 14.43 -8.99
N ALA A 293 18.51 13.18 -9.16
CA ALA A 293 19.37 12.49 -8.19
C ALA A 293 20.72 13.20 -8.05
N LEU A 294 21.31 13.67 -9.15
CA LEU A 294 22.56 14.45 -9.13
C LEU A 294 22.38 15.78 -8.38
N ILE A 295 21.36 16.57 -8.73
CA ILE A 295 21.03 17.84 -8.08
C ILE A 295 20.88 17.65 -6.56
N ARG A 296 20.13 16.64 -6.15
CA ARG A 296 19.87 16.35 -4.73
C ARG A 296 21.09 15.82 -4.01
N ALA A 297 21.88 14.94 -4.64
CA ALA A 297 23.14 14.48 -4.08
C ALA A 297 24.10 15.64 -3.79
N CYS A 298 24.26 16.57 -4.73
CA CYS A 298 25.05 17.78 -4.55
C CYS A 298 24.46 18.68 -3.45
N TYR A 299 23.16 18.96 -3.47
CA TYR A 299 22.49 19.81 -2.49
C TYR A 299 22.65 19.30 -1.07
N PHE A 300 22.32 18.01 -0.84
CA PHE A 300 22.41 17.41 0.49
C PHE A 300 23.86 17.19 0.94
N GLY A 301 24.78 16.87 0.02
CA GLY A 301 26.20 16.76 0.30
C GLY A 301 26.81 18.10 0.75
N LEU A 302 26.52 19.20 0.05
CA LEU A 302 26.96 20.55 0.46
C LEU A 302 26.38 20.97 1.81
N ARG A 303 25.10 20.66 2.07
CA ARG A 303 24.45 20.92 3.38
C ARG A 303 25.06 20.12 4.52
N ALA A 304 25.43 18.85 4.27
CA ALA A 304 26.10 18.01 5.25
C ALA A 304 27.49 18.57 5.59
N MET A 305 28.28 18.97 4.59
CA MET A 305 29.59 19.59 4.79
C MET A 305 29.49 20.94 5.54
N ALA A 306 28.56 21.81 5.14
CA ALA A 306 28.37 23.12 5.77
C ALA A 306 27.98 23.04 7.27
N ARG A 307 27.48 21.90 7.72
CA ARG A 307 27.13 21.64 9.14
C ARG A 307 28.14 20.78 9.86
N GLY A 308 29.37 20.67 9.34
CA GLY A 308 30.46 19.90 9.95
C GLY A 308 30.16 18.39 10.10
N GLY A 309 29.30 17.83 9.27
CA GLY A 309 28.90 16.41 9.33
C GLY A 309 28.00 16.04 10.51
N ALA A 310 27.63 16.98 11.36
CA ALA A 310 26.87 16.75 12.58
C ALA A 310 25.35 16.47 12.39
N SER A 311 24.84 16.50 11.14
CA SER A 311 23.42 16.28 10.86
C SER A 311 23.19 14.93 10.18
N ASP A 312 22.73 13.96 10.92
CA ASP A 312 22.38 12.63 10.43
C ASP A 312 21.37 12.67 9.28
N TYR A 313 20.42 13.62 9.31
CA TYR A 313 19.45 13.81 8.25
C TYR A 313 20.10 14.13 6.90
N PHE A 314 20.99 15.14 6.83
CA PHE A 314 21.65 15.52 5.57
C PHE A 314 22.59 14.44 5.06
N ASN A 315 23.29 13.76 5.95
CA ASN A 315 24.16 12.64 5.60
C ASN A 315 23.36 11.46 5.04
N SER A 316 22.25 11.10 5.66
CA SER A 316 21.33 10.04 5.21
C SER A 316 20.76 10.36 3.83
N GLN A 317 20.25 11.59 3.61
CA GLN A 317 19.73 12.02 2.32
C GLN A 317 20.82 12.03 1.23
N ALA A 318 22.03 12.50 1.54
CA ALA A 318 23.13 12.46 0.60
C ALA A 318 23.51 11.03 0.18
N LYS A 319 23.55 10.08 1.12
CA LYS A 319 23.78 8.66 0.85
C LYS A 319 22.69 8.08 -0.06
N PHE A 320 21.43 8.35 0.25
CA PHE A 320 20.29 7.90 -0.53
C PHE A 320 20.35 8.37 -1.99
N TYR A 321 20.55 9.68 -2.23
CA TYR A 321 20.60 10.22 -3.59
C TYR A 321 21.87 9.84 -4.34
N ASN A 322 23.01 9.66 -3.68
CA ASN A 322 24.20 9.09 -4.30
C ASN A 322 23.98 7.65 -4.76
N ARG A 323 23.27 6.83 -3.97
CA ARG A 323 22.90 5.47 -4.37
C ARG A 323 21.94 5.49 -5.57
N SER A 324 20.90 6.30 -5.50
CA SER A 324 19.93 6.48 -6.60
C SER A 324 20.64 6.92 -7.89
N LEU A 325 21.57 7.88 -7.82
CA LEU A 325 22.38 8.32 -8.97
C LEU A 325 23.22 7.17 -9.55
N LYS A 326 23.90 6.41 -8.70
CA LYS A 326 24.69 5.23 -9.14
C LYS A 326 23.80 4.21 -9.85
N TYR A 327 22.59 3.95 -9.34
CA TYR A 327 21.61 3.08 -9.98
C TYR A 327 21.26 3.58 -11.38
N HIS A 328 20.84 4.83 -11.52
CA HIS A 328 20.45 5.40 -12.81
C HIS A 328 21.59 5.38 -13.84
N LEU A 329 22.82 5.72 -13.44
CA LEU A 329 23.98 5.68 -14.32
C LEU A 329 24.33 4.27 -14.79
N ARG A 330 24.14 3.24 -13.94
CA ARG A 330 24.30 1.83 -14.33
C ARG A 330 23.21 1.39 -15.31
N ALA A 331 21.95 1.78 -15.04
CA ALA A 331 20.81 1.46 -15.90
C ALA A 331 20.95 2.08 -17.31
N ILE A 332 21.40 3.32 -17.42
CA ILE A 332 21.65 3.99 -18.72
C ILE A 332 22.77 3.27 -19.50
N ARG A 333 23.80 2.74 -18.83
CA ARG A 333 24.91 2.01 -19.47
C ARG A 333 24.55 0.59 -19.90
N GLY A 334 23.28 0.17 -19.76
CA GLY A 334 22.83 -1.18 -20.15
C GLY A 334 23.44 -2.33 -19.34
N ARG A 335 24.08 -2.04 -18.18
CA ARG A 335 24.61 -3.10 -17.31
C ARG A 335 23.42 -3.76 -16.60
N LYS A 336 23.29 -5.10 -16.75
CA LYS A 336 22.30 -5.88 -16.00
C LYS A 336 22.43 -5.55 -14.52
N LEU A 337 21.36 -5.02 -13.96
CA LEU A 337 21.25 -4.82 -12.53
C LEU A 337 21.04 -6.19 -11.92
N ALA A 338 22.08 -6.71 -11.26
CA ALA A 338 22.03 -7.98 -10.55
C ALA A 338 21.14 -7.81 -9.31
N ILE A 339 19.82 -7.95 -9.49
CA ILE A 339 18.85 -8.24 -8.44
C ILE A 339 17.89 -9.23 -9.12
N GLU A 340 18.17 -10.51 -8.96
CA GLU A 340 17.24 -11.60 -9.27
C GLU A 340 16.22 -11.74 -8.15
#